data_2b8bc333a71a0f2e8311cc436f7545af
#
_entry.id   2b8bc333a71a0f2e8311cc436f7545af
#
_cell.length_a   1.000
_cell.length_b   1.000
_cell.length_c   1.000
_cell.angle_alpha   90.00
_cell.angle_beta   90.00
_cell.angle_gamma   90.00
#
_symmetry.space_group_name_H-M   'P 1'
#
loop_
_entity.id
_entity.type
_entity.pdbx_description
1 polymer ?
#
loop_
_entity_poly.entity_id
_entity_poly.type
_entity_poly.pdbx_seq_one_letter_code
_entity_poly.pdbx_strand_id
1 'polypeptide(L)'
;MILAVIGKGGVGKTTVTSLLLRRLVESGETPVLAIDADPSSCLGTALGVAVERTLADMREELRENERPPSMSSAEWLALRAEEALVENPGFDLLTMGRPEGKGCYCYVNNLIRDHLDRLARSYRHVLLDCEAGLEHLSRRTSGRPDAIVCVVNRSRMAAETIRRSLDLFVSIHGELPRRVQLVLNQFDEGEPLAAQMTALAGGPFSGVVTIPRDPQVAALESAGESLLTLSSTSPAIAALGAWEVGL
;
A
#
# COMPACT_ATOMS: atom_id res chain seq x y z
N MET A 1 0.88 -1.41 13.69
CA MET A 1 0.65 -0.06 13.12
C MET A 1 0.24 -0.20 11.67
N ILE A 2 -0.77 0.55 11.22
CA ILE A 2 -1.28 0.54 9.83
C ILE A 2 -0.75 1.77 9.09
N LEU A 3 0.02 1.55 8.01
CA LEU A 3 0.55 2.59 7.13
C LEU A 3 -0.14 2.50 5.77
N ALA A 4 -0.74 3.60 5.30
CA ALA A 4 -1.35 3.68 3.98
C ALA A 4 -0.48 4.53 3.04
N VAL A 5 -0.05 3.94 1.93
CA VAL A 5 0.69 4.64 0.88
C VAL A 5 -0.29 5.10 -0.19
N ILE A 6 -0.37 6.40 -0.42
CA ILE A 6 -1.32 7.03 -1.34
C ILE A 6 -0.62 7.95 -2.33
N GLY A 7 -1.27 8.19 -3.46
CA GLY A 7 -0.76 9.10 -4.50
C GLY A 7 -1.44 8.82 -5.83
N LYS A 8 -1.32 9.75 -6.76
CA LYS A 8 -1.85 9.60 -8.12
C LYS A 8 -1.25 8.37 -8.82
N GLY A 9 -1.97 7.78 -9.78
CA GLY A 9 -1.42 6.73 -10.64
C GLY A 9 -0.09 7.14 -11.29
N GLY A 10 0.90 6.24 -11.28
CA GLY A 10 2.21 6.44 -11.90
C GLY A 10 3.20 7.33 -11.12
N VAL A 11 2.94 7.66 -9.84
CA VAL A 11 3.89 8.43 -9.02
C VAL A 11 4.96 7.57 -8.33
N GLY A 12 4.85 6.23 -8.39
CA GLY A 12 5.77 5.28 -7.76
C GLY A 12 5.31 4.83 -6.37
N LYS A 13 4.01 4.75 -6.10
CA LYS A 13 3.48 4.23 -4.81
C LYS A 13 4.02 2.84 -4.51
N THR A 14 3.85 1.90 -5.44
CA THR A 14 4.30 0.52 -5.30
C THR A 14 5.81 0.42 -5.08
N THR A 15 6.59 1.24 -5.78
CA THR A 15 8.04 1.36 -5.56
C THR A 15 8.33 1.80 -4.12
N VAL A 16 7.69 2.89 -3.66
CA VAL A 16 7.86 3.40 -2.29
C VAL A 16 7.39 2.37 -1.26
N THR A 17 6.28 1.68 -1.50
CA THR A 17 5.77 0.60 -0.64
C THR A 17 6.79 -0.54 -0.52
N SER A 18 7.38 -0.97 -1.63
CA SER A 18 8.40 -2.03 -1.64
C SER A 18 9.66 -1.63 -0.88
N LEU A 19 10.11 -0.38 -1.05
CA LEU A 19 11.26 0.15 -0.32
C LEU A 19 11.00 0.27 1.19
N LEU A 20 9.78 0.69 1.58
CA LEU A 20 9.37 0.74 2.98
C LEU A 20 9.29 -0.64 3.60
N LEU A 21 8.70 -1.61 2.88
CA LEU A 21 8.63 -3.00 3.32
C LEU A 21 10.03 -3.55 3.58
N ARG A 22 10.94 -3.39 2.62
CA ARG A 22 12.33 -3.80 2.78
C ARG A 22 12.96 -3.18 4.03
N ARG A 23 12.81 -1.88 4.24
CA ARG A 23 13.33 -1.19 5.42
C ARG A 23 12.79 -1.78 6.72
N LEU A 24 11.47 -2.04 6.80
CA LEU A 24 10.85 -2.65 7.98
C LEU A 24 11.45 -4.02 8.28
N VAL A 25 11.61 -4.84 7.24
CA VAL A 25 12.19 -6.19 7.38
C VAL A 25 13.66 -6.11 7.81
N GLU A 26 14.48 -5.27 7.17
CA GLU A 26 15.89 -5.09 7.48
C GLU A 26 16.14 -4.51 8.89
N SER A 27 15.23 -3.67 9.38
CA SER A 27 15.29 -3.12 10.75
C SER A 27 14.73 -4.04 11.83
N GLY A 28 14.25 -5.24 11.47
CA GLY A 28 13.66 -6.19 12.42
C GLY A 28 12.27 -5.82 12.91
N GLU A 29 11.59 -4.89 12.22
CA GLU A 29 10.22 -4.45 12.52
C GLU A 29 9.17 -5.45 11.97
N THR A 30 9.41 -6.74 12.16
CA THR A 30 8.61 -7.86 11.66
C THR A 30 7.70 -8.45 12.75
N PRO A 31 6.64 -9.22 12.40
CA PRO A 31 6.15 -9.51 11.04
C PRO A 31 5.40 -8.33 10.41
N VAL A 32 5.50 -8.19 9.08
CA VAL A 32 4.80 -7.17 8.30
C VAL A 32 3.77 -7.81 7.38
N LEU A 33 2.54 -7.31 7.36
CA LEU A 33 1.55 -7.64 6.34
C LEU A 33 1.56 -6.57 5.25
N ALA A 34 1.99 -6.92 4.04
CA ALA A 34 1.84 -6.08 2.87
C ALA A 34 0.50 -6.38 2.18
N ILE A 35 -0.29 -5.36 1.92
CA ILE A 35 -1.58 -5.51 1.23
C ILE A 35 -1.53 -4.69 -0.06
N ASP A 36 -1.60 -5.38 -1.20
CA ASP A 36 -1.80 -4.76 -2.50
C ASP A 36 -3.29 -4.44 -2.68
N ALA A 37 -3.63 -3.18 -2.48
CA ALA A 37 -4.99 -2.67 -2.59
C ALA A 37 -5.25 -1.95 -3.93
N ASP A 38 -4.26 -1.92 -4.85
CA ASP A 38 -4.43 -1.39 -6.20
C ASP A 38 -5.00 -2.50 -7.12
N PRO A 39 -6.07 -2.24 -7.90
CA PRO A 39 -6.60 -3.20 -8.87
C PRO A 39 -5.58 -3.65 -9.94
N SER A 40 -4.49 -2.90 -10.12
CA SER A 40 -3.41 -3.27 -11.04
C SER A 40 -2.54 -4.42 -10.53
N SER A 41 -2.61 -4.73 -9.22
CA SER A 41 -1.94 -5.85 -8.55
C SER A 41 -0.44 -5.94 -8.87
N CYS A 42 0.27 -4.81 -8.75
CA CYS A 42 1.68 -4.71 -9.14
C CYS A 42 2.66 -4.98 -7.99
N LEU A 43 2.21 -4.98 -6.74
CA LEU A 43 3.10 -5.11 -5.58
C LEU A 43 3.79 -6.46 -5.54
N GLY A 44 3.09 -7.55 -5.86
CA GLY A 44 3.69 -8.89 -5.95
C GLY A 44 4.88 -8.90 -6.91
N THR A 45 4.72 -8.37 -8.13
CA THR A 45 5.80 -8.27 -9.11
C THR A 45 6.96 -7.42 -8.58
N ALA A 46 6.67 -6.25 -7.98
CA ALA A 46 7.69 -5.37 -7.42
C ALA A 46 8.48 -6.02 -6.26
N LEU A 47 7.87 -6.94 -5.54
CA LEU A 47 8.51 -7.71 -4.46
C LEU A 47 9.16 -9.01 -4.95
N GLY A 48 8.95 -9.40 -6.21
CA GLY A 48 9.42 -10.69 -6.76
C GLY A 48 8.66 -11.89 -6.17
N VAL A 49 7.41 -11.68 -5.79
CA VAL A 49 6.53 -12.68 -5.16
C VAL A 49 5.45 -13.09 -6.16
N ALA A 50 5.34 -14.39 -6.42
CA ALA A 50 4.27 -14.93 -7.26
C ALA A 50 2.93 -14.91 -6.48
N VAL A 51 1.93 -14.27 -7.04
CA VAL A 51 0.57 -14.22 -6.50
C VAL A 51 -0.30 -15.13 -7.33
N GLU A 52 -0.68 -16.26 -6.77
CA GLU A 52 -1.53 -17.25 -7.46
C GLU A 52 -3.02 -16.96 -7.28
N ARG A 53 -3.39 -16.35 -6.17
CA ARG A 53 -4.79 -16.07 -5.78
C ARG A 53 -4.92 -14.68 -5.18
N THR A 54 -6.07 -14.05 -5.45
CA THR A 54 -6.43 -12.74 -4.91
C THR A 54 -7.73 -12.80 -4.12
N LEU A 55 -8.02 -11.80 -3.31
CA LEU A 55 -9.31 -11.69 -2.64
C LEU A 55 -10.48 -11.47 -3.63
N ALA A 56 -10.19 -10.97 -4.83
CA ALA A 56 -11.20 -10.84 -5.88
C ALA A 56 -11.65 -12.20 -6.42
N ASP A 57 -10.72 -13.15 -6.57
CA ASP A 57 -11.03 -14.51 -7.02
C ASP A 57 -11.98 -15.22 -6.05
N MET A 58 -11.76 -15.05 -4.76
CA MET A 58 -12.64 -15.62 -3.73
C MET A 58 -14.07 -15.08 -3.76
N ARG A 59 -14.22 -13.80 -4.09
CA ARG A 59 -15.55 -13.20 -4.26
C ARG A 59 -16.29 -13.87 -5.40
N GLU A 60 -15.59 -14.15 -6.48
CA GLU A 60 -16.15 -14.76 -7.67
C GLU A 60 -16.55 -16.21 -7.37
N GLU A 61 -15.66 -16.98 -6.74
CA GLU A 61 -15.95 -18.37 -6.29
C GLU A 61 -17.16 -18.42 -5.36
N LEU A 62 -17.30 -17.46 -4.43
CA LEU A 62 -18.47 -17.39 -3.54
C LEU A 62 -19.76 -17.05 -4.32
N ARG A 63 -19.66 -16.20 -5.34
CA ARG A 63 -20.77 -15.85 -6.23
C ARG A 63 -21.24 -17.04 -7.04
N GLU A 64 -20.31 -17.84 -7.53
CA GLU A 64 -20.57 -19.07 -8.30
C GLU A 64 -21.05 -20.24 -7.44
N ASN A 65 -21.23 -19.99 -6.14
CA ASN A 65 -21.73 -20.95 -5.17
C ASN A 65 -20.82 -22.18 -4.98
N GLU A 66 -19.53 -22.01 -5.14
CA GLU A 66 -18.51 -23.06 -4.97
C GLU A 66 -18.30 -23.44 -3.49
N ARG A 67 -18.96 -22.74 -2.58
CA ARG A 67 -18.89 -23.02 -1.15
C ARG A 67 -19.58 -24.34 -0.81
N PRO A 68 -18.91 -25.24 -0.03
CA PRO A 68 -19.55 -26.44 0.48
C PRO A 68 -20.80 -26.12 1.33
N PRO A 69 -21.91 -26.85 1.17
CA PRO A 69 -23.14 -26.59 1.94
C PRO A 69 -22.96 -26.69 3.47
N SER A 70 -21.97 -27.44 3.93
CA SER A 70 -21.65 -27.64 5.35
C SER A 70 -20.87 -26.47 5.99
N MET A 71 -20.40 -25.49 5.21
CA MET A 71 -19.56 -24.39 5.67
C MET A 71 -20.30 -23.07 5.53
N SER A 72 -20.22 -22.20 6.53
CA SER A 72 -20.75 -20.86 6.43
C SER A 72 -19.92 -19.99 5.46
N SER A 73 -20.51 -18.93 4.90
CA SER A 73 -19.78 -18.00 4.03
C SER A 73 -18.58 -17.35 4.73
N ALA A 74 -18.69 -17.11 6.04
CA ALA A 74 -17.60 -16.51 6.82
C ALA A 74 -16.43 -17.49 7.02
N GLU A 75 -16.70 -18.74 7.36
CA GLU A 75 -15.66 -19.78 7.49
C GLU A 75 -14.97 -20.05 6.15
N TRP A 76 -15.76 -20.13 5.08
CA TRP A 76 -15.22 -20.37 3.75
C TRP A 76 -14.33 -19.21 3.29
N LEU A 77 -14.76 -17.95 3.46
CA LEU A 77 -13.95 -16.77 3.14
C LEU A 77 -12.68 -16.70 3.99
N ALA A 78 -12.75 -17.05 5.27
CA ALA A 78 -11.58 -17.08 6.13
C ALA A 78 -10.53 -18.08 5.62
N LEU A 79 -10.97 -19.30 5.29
CA LEU A 79 -10.11 -20.34 4.73
C LEU A 79 -9.46 -19.88 3.41
N ARG A 80 -10.26 -19.34 2.50
CA ARG A 80 -9.75 -18.84 1.22
C ARG A 80 -8.81 -17.66 1.35
N ALA A 81 -9.06 -16.77 2.32
CA ALA A 81 -8.16 -15.65 2.58
C ALA A 81 -6.80 -16.11 3.12
N GLU A 82 -6.76 -17.19 3.90
CA GLU A 82 -5.51 -17.83 4.31
C GLU A 82 -4.76 -18.44 3.11
N GLU A 83 -5.48 -19.04 2.16
CA GLU A 83 -4.90 -19.56 0.92
C GLU A 83 -4.36 -18.49 -0.03
N ALA A 84 -4.88 -17.26 0.04
CA ALA A 84 -4.40 -16.12 -0.76
C ALA A 84 -3.24 -15.37 -0.10
N LEU A 85 -2.95 -15.69 1.16
CA LEU A 85 -1.82 -15.12 1.86
C LEU A 85 -0.54 -15.79 1.37
N VAL A 86 0.40 -15.00 0.82
CA VAL A 86 1.69 -15.50 0.38
C VAL A 86 2.72 -15.19 1.46
N GLU A 87 3.18 -16.24 2.14
CA GLU A 87 4.16 -16.15 3.23
C GLU A 87 5.58 -15.96 2.69
N ASN A 88 6.32 -15.01 3.29
CA ASN A 88 7.72 -14.74 2.97
C ASN A 88 8.53 -14.47 4.25
N PRO A 89 9.86 -14.58 4.20
CA PRO A 89 10.70 -14.23 5.34
C PRO A 89 10.53 -12.77 5.77
N GLY A 90 9.93 -12.56 6.94
CA GLY A 90 9.75 -11.24 7.55
C GLY A 90 8.48 -10.49 7.13
N PHE A 91 7.81 -10.91 6.09
CA PHE A 91 6.53 -10.32 5.67
C PHE A 91 5.63 -11.34 4.96
N ASP A 92 4.34 -11.07 4.97
CA ASP A 92 3.37 -11.77 4.15
C ASP A 92 2.70 -10.79 3.19
N LEU A 93 2.33 -11.29 2.01
CA LEU A 93 1.66 -10.50 0.98
C LEU A 93 0.23 -10.99 0.78
N LEU A 94 -0.69 -10.04 0.76
CA LEU A 94 -2.09 -10.27 0.40
C LEU A 94 -2.49 -9.33 -0.73
N THR A 95 -3.01 -9.87 -1.82
CA THR A 95 -3.44 -9.10 -2.99
C THR A 95 -4.96 -9.03 -3.07
N MET A 96 -5.49 -7.80 -3.14
CA MET A 96 -6.94 -7.58 -3.24
C MET A 96 -7.51 -7.99 -4.59
N GLY A 97 -6.74 -7.82 -5.66
CA GLY A 97 -7.17 -8.11 -7.02
C GLY A 97 -8.22 -7.12 -7.56
N ARG A 98 -8.62 -7.32 -8.81
CA ARG A 98 -9.63 -6.51 -9.48
C ARG A 98 -11.00 -7.17 -9.34
N PRO A 99 -11.99 -6.53 -8.72
CA PRO A 99 -13.33 -7.09 -8.67
C PRO A 99 -13.94 -7.08 -10.07
N GLU A 100 -14.27 -8.25 -10.59
CA GLU A 100 -14.99 -8.41 -11.84
C GLU A 100 -16.49 -8.63 -11.57
N GLY A 101 -17.36 -8.18 -12.50
CA GLY A 101 -18.79 -8.43 -12.43
C GLY A 101 -19.66 -7.27 -11.91
N LYS A 102 -20.97 -7.35 -12.24
CA LYS A 102 -22.01 -6.39 -11.83
C LYS A 102 -22.69 -6.90 -10.55
N GLY A 103 -22.65 -6.13 -9.47
CA GLY A 103 -23.40 -6.47 -8.26
C GLY A 103 -22.96 -5.65 -7.04
N CYS A 104 -23.85 -5.59 -6.03
CA CYS A 104 -23.51 -5.01 -4.73
C CYS A 104 -22.93 -6.10 -3.83
N TYR A 105 -21.63 -6.07 -3.58
CA TYR A 105 -20.91 -7.04 -2.76
C TYR A 105 -20.80 -6.61 -1.29
N CYS A 106 -21.70 -5.77 -0.81
CA CYS A 106 -21.60 -5.17 0.53
C CYS A 106 -21.39 -6.20 1.65
N TYR A 107 -22.10 -7.32 1.59
CA TYR A 107 -21.98 -8.39 2.59
C TYR A 107 -20.61 -9.08 2.53
N VAL A 108 -20.18 -9.52 1.34
CA VAL A 108 -18.88 -10.17 1.13
C VAL A 108 -17.72 -9.23 1.47
N ASN A 109 -17.84 -7.95 1.08
CA ASN A 109 -16.84 -6.95 1.43
C ASN A 109 -16.72 -6.73 2.94
N ASN A 110 -17.82 -6.78 3.69
CA ASN A 110 -17.79 -6.69 5.14
C ASN A 110 -17.11 -7.91 5.77
N LEU A 111 -17.40 -9.11 5.30
CA LEU A 111 -16.75 -10.33 5.79
C LEU A 111 -15.24 -10.33 5.53
N ILE A 112 -14.81 -9.89 4.32
CA ILE A 112 -13.40 -9.73 3.98
C ILE A 112 -12.76 -8.69 4.89
N ARG A 113 -13.41 -7.56 5.10
CA ARG A 113 -12.92 -6.51 6.00
C ARG A 113 -12.70 -7.02 7.42
N ASP A 114 -13.73 -7.69 7.99
CA ASP A 114 -13.67 -8.24 9.34
C ASP A 114 -12.53 -9.29 9.46
N HIS A 115 -12.29 -10.05 8.41
CA HIS A 115 -11.18 -11.01 8.37
C HIS A 115 -9.82 -10.30 8.32
N LEU A 116 -9.68 -9.28 7.46
CA LEU A 116 -8.46 -8.48 7.35
C LEU A 116 -8.11 -7.76 8.67
N ASP A 117 -9.12 -7.24 9.36
CA ASP A 117 -8.93 -6.57 10.66
C ASP A 117 -8.47 -7.56 11.75
N ARG A 118 -8.91 -8.79 11.69
CA ARG A 118 -8.42 -9.85 12.59
C ARG A 118 -6.99 -10.26 12.23
N LEU A 119 -6.73 -10.50 10.96
CA LEU A 119 -5.42 -10.87 10.44
C LEU A 119 -4.38 -9.78 10.77
N ALA A 120 -4.72 -8.53 10.57
CA ALA A 120 -3.85 -7.37 10.86
C ALA A 120 -3.33 -7.33 12.31
N ARG A 121 -4.08 -7.88 13.26
CA ARG A 121 -3.67 -7.92 14.68
C ARG A 121 -2.51 -8.88 14.96
N SER A 122 -2.25 -9.82 14.07
CA SER A 122 -1.14 -10.76 14.16
C SER A 122 0.18 -10.18 13.64
N TYR A 123 0.14 -8.99 13.04
CA TYR A 123 1.30 -8.32 12.47
C TYR A 123 1.68 -7.09 13.26
N ARG A 124 2.98 -6.84 13.35
CA ARG A 124 3.52 -5.63 13.95
C ARG A 124 3.18 -4.39 13.12
N HIS A 125 3.28 -4.53 11.80
CA HIS A 125 2.94 -3.51 10.84
C HIS A 125 2.05 -4.06 9.71
N VAL A 126 1.14 -3.22 9.23
CA VAL A 126 0.36 -3.45 8.02
C VAL A 126 0.69 -2.33 7.05
N LEU A 127 1.17 -2.66 5.87
CA LEU A 127 1.54 -1.72 4.83
C LEU A 127 0.57 -1.85 3.66
N LEU A 128 -0.19 -0.80 3.39
CA LEU A 128 -1.22 -0.78 2.36
C LEU A 128 -0.71 -0.01 1.13
N ASP A 129 -0.55 -0.70 -0.01
CA ASP A 129 -0.33 -0.06 -1.31
C ASP A 129 -1.70 0.30 -1.91
N CYS A 130 -2.07 1.56 -1.82
CA CYS A 130 -3.42 2.00 -2.19
C CYS A 130 -3.46 2.48 -3.65
N GLU A 131 -4.62 2.30 -4.29
CA GLU A 131 -4.96 3.00 -5.52
C GLU A 131 -4.94 4.54 -5.31
N ALA A 132 -5.09 5.31 -6.37
CA ALA A 132 -5.16 6.76 -6.30
C ALA A 132 -6.30 7.24 -5.37
N GLY A 133 -5.95 7.65 -4.14
CA GLY A 133 -6.87 8.20 -3.14
C GLY A 133 -7.23 7.26 -2.00
N LEU A 134 -7.80 7.86 -0.94
CA LEU A 134 -8.18 7.17 0.30
C LEU A 134 -9.63 6.64 0.27
N GLU A 135 -10.37 6.86 -0.81
CA GLU A 135 -11.79 6.51 -0.94
C GLU A 135 -12.03 5.00 -0.80
N HIS A 136 -11.07 4.21 -1.24
CA HIS A 136 -11.14 2.75 -1.19
C HIS A 136 -10.70 2.18 0.16
N LEU A 137 -9.94 2.93 0.97
CA LEU A 137 -9.45 2.46 2.26
C LEU A 137 -10.62 2.18 3.22
N SER A 138 -11.55 3.11 3.34
CA SER A 138 -12.73 2.96 4.22
C SER A 138 -13.68 1.83 3.79
N ARG A 139 -13.55 1.38 2.55
CA ARG A 139 -14.35 0.26 2.02
C ARG A 139 -13.66 -1.09 2.18
N ARG A 140 -12.34 -1.11 2.39
CA ARG A 140 -11.51 -2.32 2.36
C ARG A 140 -10.91 -2.71 3.70
N THR A 141 -10.74 -1.75 4.61
CA THR A 141 -10.34 -1.98 6.02
C THR A 141 -11.25 -1.15 6.92
N SER A 142 -11.65 -1.66 8.08
CA SER A 142 -12.41 -0.91 9.07
C SER A 142 -11.51 0.03 9.88
N GLY A 143 -10.20 -0.23 9.86
CA GLY A 143 -9.22 0.54 10.61
C GLY A 143 -8.84 1.85 9.92
N ARG A 144 -8.89 2.94 10.68
CA ARG A 144 -8.23 4.18 10.31
C ARG A 144 -6.71 3.93 10.30
N PRO A 145 -5.96 4.32 9.24
CA PRO A 145 -4.51 4.18 9.26
C PRO A 145 -3.88 5.02 10.36
N ASP A 146 -2.86 4.49 11.02
CA ASP A 146 -2.07 5.20 12.02
C ASP A 146 -1.14 6.25 11.38
N ALA A 147 -0.75 5.98 10.13
CA ALA A 147 0.08 6.87 9.33
C ALA A 147 -0.33 6.85 7.85
N ILE A 148 -0.18 7.99 7.20
CA ILE A 148 -0.38 8.15 5.75
C ILE A 148 0.95 8.57 5.12
N VAL A 149 1.36 7.87 4.08
CA VAL A 149 2.52 8.20 3.23
C VAL A 149 2.01 8.70 1.89
N CYS A 150 2.15 9.99 1.67
CA CYS A 150 1.74 10.69 0.45
C CYS A 150 2.87 10.68 -0.56
N VAL A 151 2.71 10.02 -1.70
CA VAL A 151 3.74 9.97 -2.75
C VAL A 151 3.40 10.95 -3.88
N VAL A 152 4.36 11.82 -4.18
CA VAL A 152 4.26 12.85 -5.23
C VAL A 152 5.49 12.77 -6.13
N ASN A 153 5.27 12.88 -7.42
CA ASN A 153 6.33 13.08 -8.40
C ASN A 153 6.33 14.55 -8.92
N ARG A 154 7.08 14.85 -9.97
CA ARG A 154 7.19 16.20 -10.57
C ARG A 154 5.87 16.74 -11.16
N SER A 155 4.78 15.98 -11.13
CA SER A 155 3.49 16.39 -11.66
C SER A 155 2.73 17.26 -10.66
N ARG A 156 2.38 18.48 -11.06
CA ARG A 156 1.48 19.35 -10.28
C ARG A 156 0.17 18.64 -9.91
N MET A 157 -0.39 17.86 -10.84
CA MET A 157 -1.61 17.11 -10.60
C MET A 157 -1.44 16.05 -9.49
N ALA A 158 -0.23 15.50 -9.31
CA ALA A 158 0.03 14.55 -8.22
C ALA A 158 -0.07 15.25 -6.86
N ALA A 159 0.54 16.44 -6.71
CA ALA A 159 0.45 17.23 -5.48
C ALA A 159 -1.00 17.67 -5.18
N GLU A 160 -1.73 18.15 -6.19
CA GLU A 160 -3.14 18.51 -6.04
C GLU A 160 -4.03 17.30 -5.67
N THR A 161 -3.69 16.10 -6.18
CA THR A 161 -4.40 14.87 -5.81
C THR A 161 -4.21 14.56 -4.34
N ILE A 162 -2.97 14.69 -3.81
CA ILE A 162 -2.71 14.50 -2.37
C ILE A 162 -3.56 15.45 -1.53
N ARG A 163 -3.57 16.74 -1.86
CA ARG A 163 -4.38 17.71 -1.11
C ARG A 163 -5.85 17.28 -1.05
N ARG A 164 -6.45 16.96 -2.20
CA ARG A 164 -7.85 16.51 -2.26
C ARG A 164 -8.09 15.22 -1.47
N SER A 165 -7.15 14.27 -1.51
CA SER A 165 -7.25 13.02 -0.75
C SER A 165 -7.21 13.26 0.75
N LEU A 166 -6.35 14.18 1.24
CA LEU A 166 -6.30 14.55 2.65
C LEU A 166 -7.56 15.31 3.10
N ASP A 167 -8.08 16.23 2.28
CA ASP A 167 -9.33 16.94 2.54
C ASP A 167 -10.51 15.97 2.63
N LEU A 168 -10.57 15.00 1.71
CA LEU A 168 -11.58 13.96 1.73
C LEU A 168 -11.47 13.06 2.97
N PHE A 169 -10.25 12.69 3.35
CA PHE A 169 -10.02 11.89 4.56
C PHE A 169 -10.55 12.62 5.81
N VAL A 170 -10.26 13.91 5.94
CA VAL A 170 -10.77 14.74 7.03
C VAL A 170 -12.31 14.81 6.99
N SER A 171 -12.91 14.92 5.80
CA SER A 171 -14.38 14.95 5.67
C SER A 171 -15.05 13.66 6.13
N ILE A 172 -14.39 12.51 5.99
CA ILE A 172 -14.91 11.19 6.37
C ILE A 172 -14.61 10.86 7.84
N HIS A 173 -13.39 11.17 8.31
CA HIS A 173 -12.88 10.72 9.61
C HIS A 173 -12.77 11.84 10.66
N GLY A 174 -13.07 13.09 10.30
CA GLY A 174 -13.01 14.26 11.16
C GLY A 174 -11.62 14.89 11.28
N GLU A 175 -10.56 14.10 11.29
CA GLU A 175 -9.18 14.57 11.45
C GLU A 175 -8.18 13.65 10.72
N LEU A 176 -6.99 14.14 10.43
CA LEU A 176 -5.88 13.32 9.91
C LEU A 176 -5.22 12.50 11.03
N PRO A 177 -4.56 11.38 10.70
CA PRO A 177 -3.70 10.70 11.66
C PRO A 177 -2.54 11.63 12.05
N ARG A 178 -1.93 11.35 13.22
CA ARG A 178 -0.81 12.17 13.73
C ARG A 178 0.40 12.18 12.80
N ARG A 179 0.54 11.14 12.00
CA ARG A 179 1.67 10.94 11.09
C ARG A 179 1.19 11.01 9.65
N VAL A 180 1.47 12.12 9.00
CA VAL A 180 1.28 12.31 7.55
C VAL A 180 2.64 12.66 6.97
N GLN A 181 3.21 11.75 6.19
CA GLN A 181 4.50 11.89 5.57
C GLN A 181 4.35 12.24 4.10
N LEU A 182 5.23 13.08 3.57
CA LEU A 182 5.30 13.36 2.14
C LEU A 182 6.58 12.75 1.56
N VAL A 183 6.43 11.96 0.53
CA VAL A 183 7.52 11.41 -0.27
C VAL A 183 7.55 12.12 -1.62
N LEU A 184 8.61 12.86 -1.87
CA LEU A 184 8.92 13.47 -3.16
C LEU A 184 9.74 12.47 -3.97
N ASN A 185 9.05 11.68 -4.80
CA ASN A 185 9.67 10.61 -5.57
C ASN A 185 10.26 11.13 -6.89
N GLN A 186 11.48 10.71 -7.22
CA GLN A 186 12.26 11.12 -8.40
C GLN A 186 12.65 12.60 -8.38
N PHE A 187 12.92 13.18 -7.22
CA PHE A 187 13.49 14.51 -7.06
C PHE A 187 14.94 14.41 -6.59
N ASP A 188 15.75 15.37 -7.03
CA ASP A 188 17.10 15.55 -6.50
C ASP A 188 17.05 16.41 -5.22
N GLU A 189 18.03 16.19 -4.33
CA GLU A 189 18.10 16.96 -3.08
C GLU A 189 18.30 18.46 -3.36
N GLY A 190 17.55 19.31 -2.65
CA GLY A 190 17.63 20.76 -2.82
C GLY A 190 16.95 21.30 -4.08
N GLU A 191 16.27 20.48 -4.85
CA GLU A 191 15.58 20.92 -6.06
C GLU A 191 14.45 21.93 -5.74
N PRO A 192 14.42 23.14 -6.35
CA PRO A 192 13.39 24.14 -6.05
C PRO A 192 11.96 23.67 -6.31
N LEU A 193 11.75 22.79 -7.27
CA LEU A 193 10.44 22.20 -7.58
C LEU A 193 9.90 21.37 -6.41
N ALA A 194 10.77 20.76 -5.59
CA ALA A 194 10.39 20.00 -4.41
C ALA A 194 9.59 20.85 -3.41
N ALA A 195 10.05 22.05 -3.11
CA ALA A 195 9.35 23.00 -2.24
C ALA A 195 7.98 23.42 -2.81
N GLN A 196 7.91 23.63 -4.13
CA GLN A 196 6.65 23.95 -4.80
C GLN A 196 5.65 22.79 -4.71
N MET A 197 6.10 21.56 -4.92
CA MET A 197 5.22 20.37 -4.82
C MET A 197 4.75 20.15 -3.38
N THR A 198 5.61 20.36 -2.39
CA THR A 198 5.25 20.31 -0.97
C THR A 198 4.15 21.35 -0.64
N ALA A 199 4.32 22.59 -1.08
CA ALA A 199 3.33 23.65 -0.88
C ALA A 199 1.99 23.34 -1.58
N LEU A 200 2.02 22.80 -2.80
CA LEU A 200 0.81 22.42 -3.54
C LEU A 200 0.08 21.22 -2.91
N ALA A 201 0.81 20.28 -2.35
CA ALA A 201 0.23 19.14 -1.63
C ALA A 201 -0.50 19.58 -0.35
N GLY A 202 -0.07 20.68 0.29
CA GLY A 202 -0.84 21.46 1.28
C GLY A 202 -1.24 20.69 2.54
N GLY A 203 -0.51 19.62 2.91
CA GLY A 203 -0.84 18.83 4.10
C GLY A 203 -0.02 19.24 5.34
N PRO A 204 -0.49 18.89 6.54
CA PRO A 204 0.28 19.03 7.77
C PRO A 204 1.30 17.88 7.87
N PHE A 205 2.30 17.91 6.98
CA PHE A 205 3.29 16.83 6.91
C PHE A 205 4.18 16.84 8.15
N SER A 206 4.23 15.71 8.85
CA SER A 206 5.14 15.46 9.98
C SER A 206 6.58 15.22 9.53
N GLY A 207 6.78 14.93 8.25
CA GLY A 207 8.09 14.78 7.61
C GLY A 207 7.97 14.82 6.10
N VAL A 208 9.07 15.22 5.45
CA VAL A 208 9.21 15.23 3.98
C VAL A 208 10.48 14.47 3.63
N VAL A 209 10.38 13.50 2.76
CA VAL A 209 11.51 12.69 2.27
C VAL A 209 11.61 12.85 0.77
N THR A 210 12.83 13.05 0.29
CA THR A 210 13.12 13.10 -1.13
C THR A 210 13.82 11.82 -1.55
N ILE A 211 13.21 11.08 -2.49
CA ILE A 211 13.81 9.91 -3.11
C ILE A 211 14.31 10.33 -4.49
N PRO A 212 15.63 10.27 -4.75
CA PRO A 212 16.19 10.66 -6.05
C PRO A 212 15.82 9.63 -7.14
N ARG A 213 16.05 10.01 -8.39
CA ARG A 213 16.03 9.06 -9.49
C ARG A 213 17.12 8.03 -9.29
N ASP A 214 16.73 6.77 -9.37
CA ASP A 214 17.65 5.67 -9.18
C ASP A 214 17.63 4.76 -10.43
N PRO A 215 18.73 4.70 -11.19
CA PRO A 215 18.82 3.82 -12.35
C PRO A 215 18.68 2.33 -12.01
N GLN A 216 19.05 1.91 -10.79
CA GLN A 216 18.89 0.52 -10.36
C GLN A 216 17.41 0.17 -10.17
N VAL A 217 16.63 1.08 -9.58
CA VAL A 217 15.16 0.91 -9.47
C VAL A 217 14.57 0.75 -10.88
N ALA A 218 14.89 1.67 -11.79
CA ALA A 218 14.38 1.62 -13.17
C ALA A 218 14.78 0.33 -13.91
N ALA A 219 15.99 -0.16 -13.69
CA ALA A 219 16.47 -1.40 -14.29
C ALA A 219 15.68 -2.63 -13.78
N LEU A 220 15.51 -2.76 -12.47
CA LEU A 220 14.76 -3.87 -11.86
C LEU A 220 13.29 -3.84 -12.27
N GLU A 221 12.64 -2.67 -12.24
CA GLU A 221 11.25 -2.52 -12.68
C GLU A 221 11.09 -2.93 -14.16
N SER A 222 12.03 -2.54 -15.02
CA SER A 222 12.00 -2.89 -16.45
C SER A 222 12.25 -4.37 -16.70
N ALA A 223 13.05 -5.02 -15.86
CA ALA A 223 13.32 -6.45 -15.92
C ALA A 223 12.23 -7.30 -15.26
N GLY A 224 11.30 -6.70 -14.52
CA GLY A 224 10.34 -7.42 -13.69
C GLY A 224 10.98 -8.14 -12.49
N GLU A 225 12.11 -7.62 -12.03
CA GLU A 225 12.88 -8.17 -10.92
C GLU A 225 12.49 -7.48 -9.59
N SER A 226 12.75 -8.18 -8.49
CA SER A 226 12.38 -7.73 -7.14
C SER A 226 13.15 -6.47 -6.71
N LEU A 227 12.44 -5.45 -6.26
CA LEU A 227 13.02 -4.26 -5.63
C LEU A 227 13.66 -4.57 -4.26
N LEU A 228 13.37 -5.72 -3.66
CA LEU A 228 14.03 -6.18 -2.44
C LEU A 228 15.51 -6.53 -2.68
N THR A 229 15.91 -6.73 -3.94
CA THR A 229 17.31 -7.05 -4.33
C THR A 229 18.17 -5.81 -4.60
N LEU A 230 17.60 -4.58 -4.50
CA LEU A 230 18.36 -3.34 -4.68
C LEU A 230 19.63 -3.34 -3.82
N SER A 231 20.71 -2.79 -4.35
CA SER A 231 21.95 -2.61 -3.59
C SER A 231 21.71 -1.72 -2.36
N SER A 232 22.36 -2.02 -1.24
CA SER A 232 22.35 -1.13 -0.06
C SER A 232 22.97 0.25 -0.35
N THR A 233 23.73 0.37 -1.44
CA THR A 233 24.30 1.63 -1.93
C THR A 233 23.38 2.38 -2.88
N SER A 234 22.19 1.86 -3.17
CA SER A 234 21.18 2.53 -4.00
C SER A 234 20.81 3.89 -3.42
N PRO A 235 20.77 4.95 -4.23
CA PRO A 235 20.34 6.28 -3.76
C PRO A 235 18.94 6.27 -3.13
N ALA A 236 18.02 5.44 -3.66
CA ALA A 236 16.69 5.30 -3.11
C ALA A 236 16.69 4.66 -1.71
N ILE A 237 17.53 3.65 -1.49
CA ILE A 237 17.71 3.03 -0.17
C ILE A 237 18.36 4.00 0.82
N ALA A 238 19.40 4.73 0.39
CA ALA A 238 20.08 5.71 1.22
C ALA A 238 19.12 6.84 1.69
N ALA A 239 18.27 7.32 0.80
CA ALA A 239 17.26 8.34 1.11
C ALA A 239 16.28 7.86 2.20
N LEU A 240 15.89 6.60 2.16
CA LEU A 240 15.02 6.00 3.19
C LEU A 240 15.77 5.73 4.50
N GLY A 241 17.07 5.51 4.46
CA GLY A 241 17.90 5.30 5.66
C GLY A 241 17.82 6.46 6.65
N ALA A 242 17.72 7.69 6.15
CA ALA A 242 17.55 8.89 6.94
C ALA A 242 16.09 9.17 7.37
N TRP A 243 15.13 8.39 6.87
CA TRP A 243 13.71 8.64 7.11
C TRP A 243 13.24 7.97 8.40
N GLU A 244 12.93 8.77 9.38
CA GLU A 244 12.21 8.32 10.56
C GLU A 244 10.72 8.19 10.20
N VAL A 245 10.30 6.97 9.85
CA VAL A 245 8.86 6.67 9.64
C VAL A 245 8.08 6.86 10.95
N GLY A 246 8.81 7.15 12.05
CA GLY A 246 8.24 7.33 13.38
C GLY A 246 7.60 6.03 13.89
N LEU A 247 8.27 4.91 13.64
CA LEU A 247 7.92 3.58 14.12
C LEU A 247 8.10 3.46 15.61
#